data_372b49f40c72c8397dfb370621be932d
#
_entry.id   372b49f40c72c8397dfb370621be932d
#
_cell.length_a   1.000
_cell.length_b   1.000
_cell.length_c   1.000
_cell.angle_alpha   90.00
_cell.angle_beta   90.00
_cell.angle_gamma   90.00
#
_symmetry.space_group_name_H-M   'P 1'
#
loop_
_entity.id
_entity.type
_entity.pdbx_description
1 polymer ?
#
loop_
_entity_poly.entity_id
_entity_poly.type
_entity_poly.pdbx_seq_one_letter_code
_entity_poly.pdbx_strand_id
1 'polypeptide(L)'
;SWQHHQLRDQLRKHEKELKVNYSIYAESFVLRFRELAEEFIGMPVDVVLEHHKSKTKSGFGLTLHMNKKLRTTSDKLSESQRFFIDIALRMAITEFMCDGPATLLIDTPEGSLDIAYEARAGSMFSKYAKQNNFILMTANLRSSYLVLRLANLQKKQGMQIVRMTEWTNLTEVQKSEEGLFTRAYNDIEEAME
;
A
#
# COMPACT_ATOMS: atom_id res chain seq x y z
N SER A 1 36.52 18.57 32.62
CA SER A 1 37.26 19.45 31.73
C SER A 1 36.30 20.16 30.78
N TRP A 2 36.61 21.34 30.36
CA TRP A 2 35.81 22.20 29.47
C TRP A 2 35.40 21.49 28.15
N GLN A 3 36.26 20.69 27.56
CA GLN A 3 35.99 19.87 26.37
C GLN A 3 34.84 18.86 26.57
N HIS A 4 34.76 18.21 27.74
CA HIS A 4 33.67 17.30 28.06
C HIS A 4 32.33 18.00 28.17
N HIS A 5 32.31 19.27 28.59
CA HIS A 5 31.06 20.04 28.64
C HIS A 5 30.58 20.40 27.27
N GLN A 6 31.45 20.87 26.38
CA GLN A 6 31.13 21.19 25.00
C GLN A 6 30.60 19.98 24.23
N LEU A 7 31.24 18.81 24.38
CA LEU A 7 30.78 17.59 23.72
C LEU A 7 29.37 17.13 24.20
N ARG A 8 29.13 17.28 25.51
CA ARG A 8 27.78 16.99 26.05
C ARG A 8 26.71 17.95 25.53
N ASP A 9 27.04 19.21 25.41
CA ASP A 9 26.08 20.21 24.89
C ASP A 9 25.82 20.01 23.40
N GLN A 10 26.83 19.66 22.61
CA GLN A 10 26.68 19.29 21.21
C GLN A 10 25.83 18.03 21.06
N LEU A 11 26.08 17.00 21.86
CA LEU A 11 25.29 15.77 21.85
C LEU A 11 23.81 16.06 22.16
N ARG A 12 23.53 16.83 23.20
CA ARG A 12 22.16 17.22 23.57
C ARG A 12 21.47 18.04 22.48
N LYS A 13 22.22 18.91 21.78
CA LYS A 13 21.68 19.67 20.66
C LYS A 13 21.29 18.74 19.49
N HIS A 14 22.18 17.84 19.11
CA HIS A 14 21.90 16.88 18.04
C HIS A 14 20.78 15.90 18.41
N GLU A 15 20.72 15.43 19.65
CA GLU A 15 19.59 14.61 20.12
C GLU A 15 18.25 15.35 20.05
N LYS A 16 18.24 16.64 20.34
CA LYS A 16 17.04 17.47 20.26
C LYS A 16 16.63 17.71 18.80
N GLU A 17 17.57 18.03 17.93
CA GLU A 17 17.34 18.18 16.49
C GLU A 17 16.84 16.88 15.87
N LEU A 18 17.44 15.75 16.23
CA LEU A 18 17.02 14.43 15.78
C LEU A 18 15.56 14.12 16.19
N LYS A 19 15.20 14.43 17.44
CA LYS A 19 13.83 14.23 17.93
C LYS A 19 12.80 15.08 17.19
N VAL A 20 13.12 16.33 16.91
CA VAL A 20 12.23 17.25 16.18
C VAL A 20 12.05 16.77 14.75
N ASN A 21 13.13 16.49 14.03
CA ASN A 21 13.08 15.98 12.67
C ASN A 21 12.32 14.66 12.61
N TYR A 22 12.59 13.78 13.54
CA TYR A 22 11.90 12.49 13.66
C TYR A 22 10.39 12.66 13.83
N SER A 23 9.94 13.57 14.70
CA SER A 23 8.50 13.80 14.91
C SER A 23 7.82 14.30 13.64
N ILE A 24 8.44 15.22 12.91
CA ILE A 24 7.90 15.76 11.65
C ILE A 24 7.76 14.64 10.61
N TYR A 25 8.80 13.83 10.45
CA TYR A 25 8.78 12.72 9.49
C TYR A 25 7.77 11.62 9.88
N ALA A 26 7.69 11.30 11.16
CA ALA A 26 6.74 10.31 11.66
C ALA A 26 5.28 10.75 11.47
N GLU A 27 4.97 12.03 11.68
CA GLU A 27 3.65 12.59 11.43
C GLU A 27 3.26 12.50 9.95
N SER A 28 4.17 12.89 9.04
CA SER A 28 3.93 12.79 7.60
C SER A 28 3.70 11.34 7.15
N PHE A 29 4.49 10.41 7.66
CA PHE A 29 4.33 8.98 7.40
C PHE A 29 2.98 8.46 7.89
N VAL A 30 2.62 8.77 9.14
CA VAL A 30 1.35 8.34 9.76
C VAL A 30 0.17 8.90 8.97
N LEU A 31 0.23 10.18 8.57
CA LEU A 31 -0.81 10.81 7.76
C LEU A 31 -0.99 10.07 6.44
N ARG A 32 0.10 9.79 5.73
CA ARG A 32 0.05 9.10 4.44
C ARG A 32 -0.44 7.67 4.55
N PHE A 33 0.03 6.94 5.55
CA PHE A 33 -0.48 5.59 5.83
C PHE A 33 -1.98 5.60 6.13
N ARG A 34 -2.46 6.54 6.96
CA ARG A 34 -3.87 6.72 7.27
C ARG A 34 -4.69 6.98 6.01
N GLU A 35 -4.27 7.90 5.13
CA GLU A 35 -4.96 8.20 3.88
C GLU A 35 -5.15 6.99 2.98
N LEU A 36 -4.12 6.16 2.84
CA LEU A 36 -4.18 4.93 2.03
C LEU A 36 -5.06 3.87 2.69
N ALA A 37 -4.94 3.69 4.00
CA ALA A 37 -5.76 2.75 4.74
C ALA A 37 -7.25 3.13 4.73
N GLU A 38 -7.59 4.41 4.87
CA GLU A 38 -8.96 4.93 4.79
C GLU A 38 -9.57 4.72 3.41
N GLU A 39 -8.79 4.90 2.36
CA GLU A 39 -9.26 4.67 0.98
C GLU A 39 -9.72 3.22 0.80
N PHE A 40 -8.95 2.26 1.34
CA PHE A 40 -9.32 0.86 1.29
C PHE A 40 -10.47 0.51 2.24
N ILE A 41 -10.37 0.89 3.51
CA ILE A 41 -11.37 0.54 4.54
C ILE A 41 -12.71 1.24 4.30
N GLY A 42 -12.69 2.47 3.75
CA GLY A 42 -13.88 3.26 3.45
C GLY A 42 -14.52 3.93 4.67
N MET A 43 -13.78 4.05 5.74
CA MET A 43 -14.19 4.76 6.95
C MET A 43 -12.95 5.39 7.62
N PRO A 44 -13.12 6.38 8.48
CA PRO A 44 -12.02 6.99 9.20
C PRO A 44 -11.22 5.98 10.02
N VAL A 45 -9.91 6.05 9.88
CA VAL A 45 -8.93 5.23 10.59
C VAL A 45 -8.01 6.15 11.38
N ASP A 46 -8.00 6.02 12.69
CA ASP A 46 -7.02 6.72 13.52
C ASP A 46 -5.78 5.84 13.66
N VAL A 47 -4.64 6.40 13.33
CA VAL A 47 -3.33 5.76 13.48
C VAL A 47 -2.55 6.48 14.55
N VAL A 48 -2.22 5.77 15.61
CA VAL A 48 -1.43 6.31 16.72
C VAL A 48 -0.04 5.69 16.69
N LEU A 49 0.97 6.56 16.70
CA LEU A 49 2.36 6.16 16.84
C LEU A 49 2.72 6.06 18.31
N GLU A 50 2.96 4.86 18.79
CA GLU A 50 3.36 4.61 20.18
C GLU A 50 4.87 4.47 20.28
N HIS A 51 5.46 5.24 21.19
CA HIS A 51 6.86 5.09 21.55
C HIS A 51 7.04 4.08 22.68
N HIS A 52 7.58 2.93 22.37
CA HIS A 52 7.97 1.97 23.41
C HIS A 52 9.36 2.31 23.96
N LYS A 53 9.40 2.88 25.15
CA LYS A 53 10.65 3.05 25.92
C LYS A 53 10.84 1.86 26.85
N SER A 54 11.57 0.86 26.38
CA SER A 54 12.16 -0.15 27.25
C SER A 54 13.66 0.15 27.43
N LYS A 55 14.23 -0.22 28.56
CA LYS A 55 15.69 -0.08 28.83
C LYS A 55 16.56 -0.81 27.80
N THR A 56 15.99 -1.73 27.06
CA THR A 56 16.70 -2.60 26.09
C THR A 56 16.21 -2.51 24.64
N LYS A 57 15.07 -1.86 24.38
CA LYS A 57 14.50 -1.72 23.04
C LYS A 57 13.84 -0.35 22.89
N SER A 58 14.34 0.48 22.00
CA SER A 58 13.58 1.61 21.48
C SER A 58 12.92 1.17 20.17
N GLY A 59 11.62 1.32 20.07
CA GLY A 59 10.86 0.91 18.92
C GLY A 59 9.55 1.68 18.81
N PHE A 60 8.91 1.58 17.64
CA PHE A 60 7.61 2.17 17.41
C PHE A 60 6.58 1.07 17.29
N GLY A 61 5.40 1.33 17.83
CA GLY A 61 4.19 0.60 17.54
C GLY A 61 3.24 1.49 16.76
N LEU A 62 2.57 0.94 15.77
CA LEU A 62 1.43 1.56 15.13
C LEU A 62 0.16 0.92 15.67
N THR A 63 -0.72 1.73 16.21
CA THR A 63 -2.01 1.30 16.73
C THR A 63 -3.11 1.85 15.83
N LEU A 64 -3.99 0.97 15.38
CA LEU A 64 -5.12 1.30 14.51
C LEU A 64 -6.42 1.34 15.31
N HIS A 65 -7.16 2.43 15.16
CA HIS A 65 -8.51 2.58 15.68
C HIS A 65 -9.49 2.76 14.53
N MET A 66 -10.51 1.92 14.46
CA MET A 66 -11.61 2.06 13.52
C MET A 66 -12.91 2.21 14.30
N ASN A 67 -13.73 3.22 13.96
CA ASN A 67 -14.95 3.56 14.69
C ASN A 67 -14.71 3.76 16.19
N LYS A 68 -13.64 4.44 16.57
CA LYS A 68 -13.22 4.65 17.98
C LYS A 68 -12.95 3.34 18.75
N LYS A 69 -12.91 2.21 18.09
CA LYS A 69 -12.56 0.92 18.68
C LYS A 69 -11.13 0.54 18.33
N LEU A 70 -10.38 0.19 19.35
CA LEU A 70 -9.01 -0.28 19.21
C LEU A 70 -8.97 -1.59 18.39
N ARG A 71 -8.16 -1.62 17.33
CA ARG A 71 -7.94 -2.78 16.46
C ARG A 71 -6.47 -3.20 16.46
N THR A 72 -5.90 -3.35 17.68
CA THR A 72 -4.50 -3.68 17.88
C THR A 72 -4.12 -5.11 17.55
N THR A 73 -5.09 -6.02 17.55
CA THR A 73 -4.83 -7.43 17.32
C THR A 73 -5.34 -7.84 15.94
N SER A 74 -4.53 -8.59 15.21
CA SER A 74 -4.88 -9.14 13.89
C SER A 74 -6.21 -9.90 13.87
N ASP A 75 -6.62 -10.43 15.01
CA ASP A 75 -7.86 -11.22 15.17
C ASP A 75 -9.15 -10.37 15.05
N LYS A 76 -9.02 -9.04 15.11
CA LYS A 76 -10.15 -8.11 14.98
C LYS A 76 -10.34 -7.56 13.56
N LEU A 77 -9.48 -7.95 12.64
CA LEU A 77 -9.53 -7.58 11.24
C LEU A 77 -9.82 -8.82 10.40
N SER A 78 -10.58 -8.67 9.31
CA SER A 78 -10.71 -9.72 8.32
C SER A 78 -9.36 -9.95 7.61
N GLU A 79 -9.19 -11.10 6.96
CA GLU A 79 -7.98 -11.40 6.20
C GLU A 79 -7.69 -10.35 5.13
N SER A 80 -8.69 -9.97 4.35
CA SER A 80 -8.60 -8.90 3.36
C SER A 80 -8.15 -7.57 3.99
N GLN A 81 -8.73 -7.19 5.11
CA GLN A 81 -8.38 -5.94 5.80
C GLN A 81 -6.92 -5.96 6.27
N ARG A 82 -6.45 -7.06 6.87
CA ARG A 82 -5.05 -7.20 7.29
C ARG A 82 -4.09 -7.09 6.11
N PHE A 83 -4.37 -7.82 5.04
CA PHE A 83 -3.53 -7.84 3.85
C PHE A 83 -3.40 -6.46 3.22
N PHE A 84 -4.51 -5.76 3.00
CA PHE A 84 -4.49 -4.46 2.34
C PHE A 84 -4.02 -3.31 3.24
N ILE A 85 -4.21 -3.40 4.56
CA ILE A 85 -3.58 -2.48 5.52
C ILE A 85 -2.06 -2.65 5.50
N ASP A 86 -1.55 -3.89 5.41
CA ASP A 86 -0.11 -4.14 5.25
C ASP A 86 0.42 -3.57 3.93
N ILE A 87 -0.32 -3.70 2.84
CA ILE A 87 0.02 -3.05 1.55
C ILE A 87 0.05 -1.52 1.71
N ALA A 88 -0.96 -0.91 2.34
CA ALA A 88 -0.99 0.52 2.58
C ALA A 88 0.21 1.01 3.42
N LEU A 89 0.60 0.21 4.42
CA LEU A 89 1.79 0.48 5.23
C LEU A 89 3.07 0.44 4.37
N ARG A 90 3.22 -0.58 3.53
CA ARG A 90 4.36 -0.71 2.61
C ARG A 90 4.41 0.43 1.60
N MET A 91 3.28 0.85 1.05
CA MET A 91 3.18 2.02 0.19
C MET A 91 3.68 3.29 0.88
N ALA A 92 3.21 3.54 2.11
CA ALA A 92 3.64 4.70 2.87
C ALA A 92 5.14 4.65 3.23
N ILE A 93 5.67 3.47 3.57
CA ILE A 93 7.11 3.27 3.85
C ILE A 93 7.94 3.53 2.59
N THR A 94 7.54 3.01 1.43
CA THR A 94 8.30 3.21 0.19
C THR A 94 8.33 4.67 -0.22
N GLU A 95 7.22 5.40 -0.13
CA GLU A 95 7.19 6.85 -0.39
C GLU A 95 8.07 7.62 0.59
N PHE A 96 8.11 7.19 1.85
CA PHE A 96 8.92 7.82 2.88
C PHE A 96 10.43 7.57 2.70
N MET A 97 10.81 6.39 2.24
CA MET A 97 12.22 5.99 2.10
C MET A 97 12.86 6.38 0.77
N CYS A 98 12.06 6.75 -0.23
CA CYS A 98 12.53 7.10 -1.56
C CYS A 98 12.49 8.61 -1.78
N ASP A 99 13.59 9.19 -2.25
CA ASP A 99 13.66 10.60 -2.66
C ASP A 99 13.06 10.83 -4.07
N GLY A 100 12.27 9.91 -4.58
CA GLY A 100 11.68 9.95 -5.90
C GLY A 100 10.64 8.84 -6.10
N PRO A 101 10.27 8.54 -7.35
CA PRO A 101 9.28 7.53 -7.66
C PRO A 101 9.66 6.16 -7.08
N ALA A 102 8.72 5.52 -6.39
CA ALA A 102 8.87 4.18 -5.84
C ALA A 102 8.13 3.16 -6.69
N THR A 103 8.64 1.93 -6.76
CA THR A 103 7.98 0.81 -7.44
C THR A 103 7.55 -0.23 -6.42
N LEU A 104 6.27 -0.55 -6.40
CA LEU A 104 5.70 -1.61 -5.58
C LEU A 104 5.40 -2.83 -6.44
N LEU A 105 5.89 -4.00 -6.03
CA LEU A 105 5.61 -5.28 -6.66
C LEU A 105 4.54 -6.01 -5.85
N ILE A 106 3.45 -6.42 -6.51
CA ILE A 106 2.33 -7.09 -5.85
C ILE A 106 1.95 -8.32 -6.68
N ASP A 107 1.89 -9.47 -6.03
CA ASP A 107 1.49 -10.72 -6.68
C ASP A 107 0.05 -11.07 -6.30
N THR A 108 -0.83 -11.18 -7.31
CA THR A 108 -2.22 -11.63 -7.22
C THR A 108 -2.98 -11.15 -5.97
N PRO A 109 -3.10 -9.82 -5.75
CA PRO A 109 -3.73 -9.30 -4.54
C PRO A 109 -5.22 -9.63 -4.43
N GLU A 110 -5.88 -9.89 -5.55
CA GLU A 110 -7.29 -10.24 -5.59
C GLU A 110 -7.60 -11.60 -4.95
N GLY A 111 -6.61 -12.47 -4.82
CA GLY A 111 -6.77 -13.79 -4.18
C GLY A 111 -7.21 -13.73 -2.72
N SER A 112 -6.86 -12.65 -2.01
CA SER A 112 -7.24 -12.41 -0.62
C SER A 112 -8.32 -11.36 -0.46
N LEU A 113 -8.98 -10.95 -1.55
CA LEU A 113 -9.86 -9.80 -1.57
C LEU A 113 -11.33 -10.23 -1.54
N ASP A 114 -12.05 -9.70 -0.55
CA ASP A 114 -13.51 -9.76 -0.54
C ASP A 114 -14.09 -8.85 -1.62
N ILE A 115 -15.10 -9.31 -2.33
CA ILE A 115 -15.75 -8.59 -3.43
C ILE A 115 -16.19 -7.17 -3.03
N ALA A 116 -16.58 -6.96 -1.78
CA ALA A 116 -16.98 -5.66 -1.26
C ALA A 116 -15.82 -4.64 -1.21
N TYR A 117 -14.58 -5.10 -1.19
CA TYR A 117 -13.39 -4.26 -1.10
C TYR A 117 -12.62 -4.11 -2.43
N GLU A 118 -12.96 -4.85 -3.47
CA GLU A 118 -12.21 -4.84 -4.73
C GLU A 118 -12.08 -3.45 -5.36
N ALA A 119 -13.20 -2.71 -5.45
CA ALA A 119 -13.19 -1.35 -5.98
C ALA A 119 -12.39 -0.38 -5.10
N ARG A 120 -12.38 -0.60 -3.78
CA ARG A 120 -11.62 0.20 -2.82
C ARG A 120 -10.12 -0.06 -2.91
N ALA A 121 -9.73 -1.31 -3.08
CA ALA A 121 -8.34 -1.67 -3.35
C ALA A 121 -7.83 -0.97 -4.62
N GLY A 122 -8.60 -1.00 -5.70
CA GLY A 122 -8.28 -0.26 -6.93
C GLY A 122 -8.12 1.24 -6.71
N SER A 123 -9.00 1.85 -5.90
CA SER A 123 -8.90 3.27 -5.55
C SER A 123 -7.66 3.59 -4.72
N MET A 124 -7.29 2.73 -3.76
CA MET A 124 -6.07 2.87 -2.97
C MET A 124 -4.81 2.79 -3.85
N PHE A 125 -4.74 1.83 -4.75
CA PHE A 125 -3.62 1.68 -5.69
C PHE A 125 -3.52 2.89 -6.63
N SER A 126 -4.65 3.35 -7.16
CA SER A 126 -4.69 4.57 -7.98
C SER A 126 -4.19 5.80 -7.22
N LYS A 127 -4.57 5.94 -5.95
CA LYS A 127 -4.12 7.05 -5.10
C LYS A 127 -2.61 7.03 -4.86
N TYR A 128 -2.03 5.84 -4.70
CA TYR A 128 -0.58 5.68 -4.59
C TYR A 128 0.14 6.03 -5.91
N ALA A 129 -0.36 5.55 -7.04
CA ALA A 129 0.24 5.80 -8.35
C ALA A 129 0.23 7.28 -8.76
N LYS A 130 -0.78 8.07 -8.30
CA LYS A 130 -0.87 9.52 -8.57
C LYS A 130 0.30 10.34 -7.99
N GLN A 131 1.09 9.79 -7.10
CA GLN A 131 2.29 10.42 -6.53
C GLN A 131 3.56 10.11 -7.37
N ASN A 132 3.43 9.86 -8.66
CA ASN A 132 4.51 9.38 -9.55
C ASN A 132 5.11 8.04 -9.15
N ASN A 133 4.40 7.23 -8.38
CA ASN A 133 4.82 5.88 -8.03
C ASN A 133 4.34 4.88 -9.08
N PHE A 134 4.99 3.71 -9.10
CA PHE A 134 4.65 2.62 -10.00
C PHE A 134 4.17 1.39 -9.22
N ILE A 135 3.21 0.68 -9.78
CA ILE A 135 2.79 -0.62 -9.29
C ILE A 135 2.96 -1.61 -10.43
N LEU A 136 3.77 -2.65 -10.22
CA LEU A 136 3.82 -3.83 -11.06
C LEU A 136 3.04 -4.94 -10.34
N MET A 137 1.92 -5.33 -10.92
CA MET A 137 0.99 -6.26 -10.30
C MET A 137 0.70 -7.43 -11.23
N THR A 138 0.81 -8.66 -10.73
CA THR A 138 0.18 -9.79 -11.40
C THR A 138 -1.28 -9.86 -10.98
N ALA A 139 -2.17 -10.24 -11.87
CA ALA A 139 -3.58 -10.38 -11.60
C ALA A 139 -4.20 -11.52 -12.40
N ASN A 140 -5.21 -12.13 -11.82
CA ASN A 140 -5.98 -13.17 -12.50
C ASN A 140 -6.97 -12.52 -13.46
N LEU A 141 -6.98 -12.99 -14.71
CA LEU A 141 -7.88 -12.47 -15.74
C LEU A 141 -9.38 -12.64 -15.42
N ARG A 142 -9.72 -13.60 -14.57
CA ARG A 142 -11.11 -13.81 -14.18
C ARG A 142 -11.73 -12.63 -13.42
N SER A 143 -10.98 -11.64 -13.31
CA SER A 143 -11.15 -10.82 -12.40
C SER A 143 -12.04 -9.95 -12.15
N SER A 144 -11.79 -9.57 -11.47
CA SER A 144 -11.99 -8.83 -10.29
C SER A 144 -12.31 -7.41 -10.65
N TYR A 145 -13.27 -6.88 -9.98
CA TYR A 145 -13.53 -5.44 -10.01
C TYR A 145 -12.29 -4.60 -9.71
N LEU A 146 -11.25 -5.19 -9.10
CA LEU A 146 -9.95 -4.55 -8.88
C LEU A 146 -9.30 -4.09 -10.20
N VAL A 147 -9.10 -5.02 -11.15
CA VAL A 147 -8.44 -4.71 -12.44
C VAL A 147 -9.30 -3.77 -13.27
N LEU A 148 -10.61 -4.01 -13.35
CA LEU A 148 -11.54 -3.12 -14.05
C LEU A 148 -11.59 -1.73 -13.41
N ARG A 149 -11.55 -1.66 -12.09
CA ARG A 149 -11.50 -0.37 -11.37
C ARG A 149 -10.21 0.39 -11.68
N LEU A 150 -9.07 -0.29 -11.71
CA LEU A 150 -7.79 0.32 -12.09
C LEU A 150 -7.81 0.78 -13.55
N ALA A 151 -8.32 -0.03 -14.47
CA ALA A 151 -8.48 0.33 -15.88
C ALA A 151 -9.30 1.61 -16.04
N ASN A 152 -10.44 1.70 -15.36
CA ASN A 152 -11.30 2.88 -15.38
C ASN A 152 -10.65 4.14 -14.78
N LEU A 153 -9.84 3.99 -13.72
CA LEU A 153 -9.21 5.12 -13.03
C LEU A 153 -7.95 5.62 -13.71
N GLN A 154 -7.17 4.73 -14.30
CA GLN A 154 -5.85 5.05 -14.86
C GLN A 154 -5.91 5.29 -16.38
N LYS A 155 -6.86 4.66 -17.05
CA LYS A 155 -6.96 4.71 -18.52
C LYS A 155 -5.65 4.28 -19.21
N LYS A 156 -5.59 4.32 -20.54
CA LYS A 156 -4.39 3.99 -21.35
C LYS A 156 -3.15 4.83 -21.01
N GLN A 157 -3.34 6.00 -20.42
CA GLN A 157 -2.26 6.90 -20.08
C GLN A 157 -1.50 6.50 -18.82
N GLY A 158 -2.19 5.85 -17.87
CA GLY A 158 -1.63 5.48 -16.57
C GLY A 158 -1.54 3.97 -16.32
N MET A 159 -2.04 3.13 -17.23
CA MET A 159 -2.04 1.67 -17.06
C MET A 159 -1.62 0.97 -18.34
N GLN A 160 -0.74 0.00 -18.21
CA GLN A 160 -0.35 -0.92 -19.28
C GLN A 160 -0.68 -2.35 -18.86
N ILE A 161 -1.19 -3.14 -19.80
CA ILE A 161 -1.47 -4.56 -19.61
C ILE A 161 -0.44 -5.37 -20.37
N VAL A 162 0.12 -6.36 -19.71
CA VAL A 162 1.00 -7.36 -20.29
C VAL A 162 0.28 -8.71 -20.25
N ARG A 163 0.01 -9.27 -21.42
CA ARG A 163 -0.73 -10.53 -21.58
C ARG A 163 0.19 -11.71 -21.41
N MET A 164 0.32 -12.23 -20.21
CA MET A 164 1.20 -13.38 -19.93
C MET A 164 0.82 -14.64 -20.72
N THR A 165 -0.44 -14.78 -21.12
CA THR A 165 -0.90 -15.89 -21.97
C THR A 165 -0.23 -15.91 -23.36
N GLU A 166 0.31 -14.79 -23.81
CA GLU A 166 1.06 -14.71 -25.07
C GLU A 166 2.53 -15.14 -24.91
N TRP A 167 3.03 -15.25 -23.68
CA TRP A 167 4.42 -15.61 -23.39
C TRP A 167 4.63 -17.07 -23.02
N THR A 168 3.55 -17.81 -22.77
CA THR A 168 3.59 -19.19 -22.31
C THR A 168 2.89 -20.12 -23.27
N ASN A 169 3.34 -21.38 -23.33
CA ASN A 169 2.60 -22.40 -24.04
C ASN A 169 1.34 -22.74 -23.26
N LEU A 170 0.20 -22.45 -23.85
CA LEU A 170 -1.09 -22.78 -23.25
C LEU A 170 -1.28 -24.30 -23.24
N THR A 171 -1.88 -24.82 -22.17
CA THR A 171 -2.34 -26.20 -22.11
C THR A 171 -3.49 -26.44 -23.09
N GLU A 172 -3.79 -27.69 -23.42
CA GLU A 172 -4.91 -28.02 -24.32
C GLU A 172 -6.26 -27.48 -23.80
N VAL A 173 -6.47 -27.51 -22.47
CA VAL A 173 -7.65 -26.92 -21.84
C VAL A 173 -7.70 -25.42 -22.01
N GLN A 174 -6.57 -24.72 -21.85
CA GLN A 174 -6.51 -23.27 -22.05
C GLN A 174 -6.73 -22.88 -23.51
N LYS A 175 -6.22 -23.66 -24.45
CA LYS A 175 -6.48 -23.46 -25.89
C LYS A 175 -7.95 -23.65 -26.24
N SER A 176 -8.61 -24.66 -25.69
CA SER A 176 -10.04 -24.90 -25.93
C SER A 176 -10.93 -23.77 -25.40
N GLU A 177 -10.44 -23.03 -24.42
CA GLU A 177 -11.16 -21.94 -23.74
C GLU A 177 -10.60 -20.53 -24.09
N GLU A 178 -9.84 -20.40 -25.18
CA GLU A 178 -9.19 -19.15 -25.60
C GLU A 178 -10.17 -17.97 -25.71
N GLY A 179 -11.42 -18.23 -26.08
CA GLY A 179 -12.45 -17.22 -26.12
C GLY A 179 -12.78 -16.55 -24.76
N LEU A 180 -12.47 -17.23 -23.62
CA LEU A 180 -12.63 -16.63 -22.30
C LEU A 180 -11.56 -15.58 -22.05
N PHE A 181 -10.31 -15.86 -22.43
CA PHE A 181 -9.20 -14.91 -22.30
C PHE A 181 -9.43 -13.68 -23.17
N THR A 182 -9.83 -13.89 -24.41
CA THR A 182 -10.10 -12.80 -25.36
C THR A 182 -11.18 -11.86 -24.81
N ARG A 183 -12.28 -12.38 -24.29
CA ARG A 183 -13.33 -11.56 -23.67
C ARG A 183 -12.83 -10.76 -22.48
N ALA A 184 -12.09 -11.42 -21.55
CA ALA A 184 -11.58 -10.76 -20.37
C ALA A 184 -10.60 -9.62 -20.73
N TYR A 185 -9.74 -9.81 -21.71
CA TYR A 185 -8.86 -8.73 -22.19
C TYR A 185 -9.63 -7.58 -22.83
N ASN A 186 -10.65 -7.87 -23.65
CA ASN A 186 -11.48 -6.84 -24.27
C ASN A 186 -12.21 -6.01 -23.21
N ASP A 187 -12.79 -6.65 -22.20
CA ASP A 187 -13.48 -5.94 -21.09
C ASP A 187 -12.55 -4.96 -20.37
N ILE A 188 -11.29 -5.35 -20.17
CA ILE A 188 -10.30 -4.50 -19.51
C ILE A 188 -9.87 -3.36 -20.45
N GLU A 189 -9.62 -3.65 -21.73
CA GLU A 189 -9.22 -2.64 -22.73
C GLU A 189 -10.32 -1.60 -22.96
N GLU A 190 -11.60 -2.02 -23.03
CA GLU A 190 -12.73 -1.12 -23.07
C GLU A 190 -12.81 -0.22 -21.83
N ALA A 191 -12.56 -0.77 -20.66
CA ALA A 191 -12.52 0.00 -19.43
C ALA A 191 -11.39 1.04 -19.39
N MET A 192 -10.32 0.83 -20.15
CA MET A 192 -9.20 1.77 -20.28
C MET A 192 -9.48 2.94 -21.23
N GLU A 193 -10.46 2.84 -22.09
CA GLU A 193 -10.92 3.92 -23.00
C GLU A 193 -11.69 5.00 -22.26
#